data_e8363cf2fdfbdb6a598ab4b4306fa7f9
#
_entry.id   e8363cf2fdfbdb6a598ab4b4306fa7f9
#
_cell.length_a   1.000
_cell.length_b   1.000
_cell.length_c   1.000
_cell.angle_alpha   90.00
_cell.angle_beta   90.00
_cell.angle_gamma   90.00
#
_symmetry.space_group_name_H-M   'P 1'
#
loop_
_entity.id
_entity.type
_entity.pdbx_description
1 polymer ?
#
loop_
_entity_poly.entity_id
_entity_poly.type
_entity_poly.pdbx_seq_one_letter_code
_entity_poly.pdbx_strand_id
1 'polypeptide(L)'
;MRTTNNTHPYILKGSEVKDGAGVRILRLFGSTGTFSLTDPFLLMDFFGSNNPDEYLMGFPWHPHRGIETLTYLISGSVEHEDSLGNSGKLRSGEIQWMTAGSGVFHQEMPKPEKNNPEMFGFQLWINLPRASKFSKPVYRNVGVSKLKSLNFEGIEMKIISGSFQGNPSSAVEDHPLKIEYLDMVSNGRSLVIKKKSGFTGLVIPVEGEVFASGVAIKKGETGVFTGNESSIEIESKNRARYVYISGARTNENIAWYGPIVMNNWSEIKQAFDDLRNGRFVRDSSPAFISY
;
A
#
# COMPACT_ATOMS: atom_id res chain seq x y z
N MET A 1 -14.12 -26.76 -18.46
CA MET A 1 -12.81 -26.42 -17.85
C MET A 1 -12.92 -26.70 -16.36
N ARG A 2 -12.09 -27.59 -15.81
CA ARG A 2 -12.05 -27.85 -14.37
C ARG A 2 -11.41 -26.63 -13.71
N THR A 3 -12.20 -25.85 -12.99
CA THR A 3 -11.67 -24.86 -12.05
C THR A 3 -10.96 -25.62 -10.94
N THR A 4 -9.65 -25.69 -10.98
CA THR A 4 -8.86 -26.11 -9.84
C THR A 4 -9.11 -25.07 -8.75
N ASN A 5 -9.80 -25.47 -7.68
CA ASN A 5 -9.88 -24.70 -6.44
C ASN A 5 -8.44 -24.65 -5.87
N ASN A 6 -7.64 -23.70 -6.33
CA ASN A 6 -6.31 -23.49 -5.82
C ASN A 6 -6.46 -22.74 -4.49
N THR A 7 -6.49 -23.48 -3.39
CA THR A 7 -6.62 -22.92 -2.03
C THR A 7 -5.28 -22.39 -1.50
N HIS A 8 -4.19 -22.59 -2.25
CA HIS A 8 -2.84 -22.15 -1.86
C HIS A 8 -2.49 -20.81 -2.51
N PRO A 9 -1.74 -19.94 -1.81
CA PRO A 9 -1.29 -18.67 -2.36
C PRO A 9 -0.23 -18.85 -3.45
N TYR A 10 -0.18 -17.89 -4.38
CA TYR A 10 1.03 -17.65 -5.15
C TYR A 10 2.03 -16.92 -4.25
N ILE A 11 3.28 -17.35 -4.23
CA ILE A 11 4.34 -16.70 -3.45
C ILE A 11 5.15 -15.80 -4.38
N LEU A 12 5.09 -14.49 -4.11
CA LEU A 12 5.99 -13.52 -4.72
C LEU A 12 7.16 -13.28 -3.77
N LYS A 13 8.38 -13.21 -4.32
CA LYS A 13 9.60 -12.92 -3.55
C LYS A 13 10.05 -11.52 -3.88
N GLY A 14 10.24 -10.73 -2.85
CA GLY A 14 10.76 -9.38 -2.96
C GLY A 14 12.23 -9.34 -3.35
N SER A 15 12.66 -8.18 -3.82
CA SER A 15 14.05 -7.90 -4.16
C SER A 15 14.47 -6.54 -3.61
N GLU A 16 15.73 -6.44 -3.20
CA GLU A 16 16.31 -5.15 -2.83
C GLU A 16 16.54 -4.29 -4.06
N VAL A 17 16.08 -3.05 -4.00
CA VAL A 17 16.27 -2.05 -5.05
C VAL A 17 16.62 -0.69 -4.42
N LYS A 18 17.09 0.24 -5.24
CA LYS A 18 17.22 1.65 -4.85
C LYS A 18 16.19 2.45 -5.65
N ASP A 19 15.47 3.33 -4.96
CA ASP A 19 14.46 4.20 -5.58
C ASP A 19 14.56 5.63 -5.01
N GLY A 20 13.77 6.56 -5.54
CA GLY A 20 13.90 7.97 -5.20
C GLY A 20 15.30 8.51 -5.50
N ALA A 21 15.90 9.24 -4.58
CA ALA A 21 17.26 9.74 -4.71
C ALA A 21 18.35 8.74 -4.22
N GLY A 22 18.00 7.43 -4.17
CA GLY A 22 18.93 6.37 -3.77
C GLY A 22 18.56 5.67 -2.46
N VAL A 23 17.31 5.80 -2.00
CA VAL A 23 16.78 5.11 -0.82
C VAL A 23 16.79 3.60 -1.08
N ARG A 24 17.36 2.85 -0.14
CA ARG A 24 17.35 1.38 -0.16
C ARG A 24 15.97 0.87 0.28
N ILE A 25 15.33 0.08 -0.54
CA ILE A 25 14.01 -0.50 -0.29
C ILE A 25 13.98 -1.99 -0.63
N LEU A 26 13.09 -2.72 0.01
CA LEU A 26 12.72 -4.08 -0.36
C LEU A 26 11.38 -4.02 -1.12
N ARG A 27 11.42 -4.15 -2.44
CA ARG A 27 10.22 -4.21 -3.28
C ARG A 27 9.67 -5.61 -3.29
N LEU A 28 8.49 -5.80 -2.68
CA LEU A 28 7.83 -7.10 -2.57
C LEU A 28 7.20 -7.54 -3.89
N PHE A 29 6.60 -6.60 -4.61
CA PHE A 29 6.11 -6.72 -5.98
C PHE A 29 5.99 -5.33 -6.60
N GLY A 30 5.97 -5.24 -7.92
CA GLY A 30 5.88 -3.92 -8.56
C GLY A 30 6.30 -3.96 -10.02
N SER A 31 5.56 -4.71 -10.84
CA SER A 31 5.75 -4.76 -12.28
C SER A 31 4.45 -5.07 -13.00
N THR A 32 4.40 -4.80 -14.30
CA THR A 32 3.27 -5.22 -15.15
C THR A 32 3.08 -6.73 -15.14
N GLY A 33 4.16 -7.51 -14.96
CA GLY A 33 4.10 -8.98 -14.89
C GLY A 33 3.44 -9.48 -13.60
N THR A 34 3.62 -8.81 -12.47
CA THR A 34 2.98 -9.19 -11.20
C THR A 34 1.56 -8.66 -11.09
N PHE A 35 1.20 -7.59 -11.79
CA PHE A 35 -0.10 -6.94 -11.67
C PHE A 35 -1.28 -7.88 -11.99
N SER A 36 -1.12 -8.80 -12.93
CA SER A 36 -2.16 -9.81 -13.23
C SER A 36 -2.55 -10.68 -12.03
N LEU A 37 -1.64 -10.86 -11.07
CA LEU A 37 -1.89 -11.56 -9.81
C LEU A 37 -2.34 -10.59 -8.71
N THR A 38 -1.76 -9.39 -8.64
CA THR A 38 -1.93 -8.47 -7.51
C THR A 38 -3.01 -7.39 -7.73
N ASP A 39 -3.63 -7.30 -8.93
CA ASP A 39 -4.72 -6.33 -9.20
C ASP A 39 -5.74 -6.28 -8.03
N PRO A 40 -6.01 -5.14 -7.41
CA PRO A 40 -5.70 -3.78 -7.85
C PRO A 40 -4.36 -3.21 -7.34
N PHE A 41 -3.53 -4.00 -6.68
CA PHE A 41 -2.28 -3.55 -6.06
C PHE A 41 -1.15 -3.56 -7.08
N LEU A 42 -0.57 -2.39 -7.33
CA LEU A 42 0.47 -2.20 -8.34
C LEU A 42 1.85 -2.53 -7.79
N LEU A 43 2.16 -1.99 -6.60
CA LEU A 43 3.48 -2.04 -6.01
C LEU A 43 3.37 -2.05 -4.49
N MET A 44 4.28 -2.79 -3.84
CA MET A 44 4.46 -2.75 -2.39
C MET A 44 5.94 -2.71 -2.06
N ASP A 45 6.35 -1.63 -1.40
CA ASP A 45 7.71 -1.41 -0.95
C ASP A 45 7.80 -1.39 0.57
N PHE A 46 8.79 -2.09 1.13
CA PHE A 46 9.28 -1.88 2.48
C PHE A 46 10.49 -0.96 2.41
N PHE A 47 10.42 0.14 3.11
CA PHE A 47 11.58 0.98 3.33
C PHE A 47 11.93 0.97 4.81
N GLY A 48 13.22 0.91 5.10
CA GLY A 48 13.63 0.94 6.48
C GLY A 48 15.10 0.63 6.69
N SER A 49 15.69 1.40 7.59
CA SER A 49 17.06 1.22 8.03
C SER A 49 17.27 1.92 9.38
N ASN A 50 18.24 1.42 10.14
CA ASN A 50 18.80 2.12 11.30
C ASN A 50 19.95 3.05 10.90
N ASN A 51 20.35 3.04 9.62
CA ASN A 51 21.37 3.92 9.09
C ASN A 51 20.73 5.06 8.28
N PRO A 52 20.77 6.31 8.76
CA PRO A 52 20.21 7.45 8.05
C PRO A 52 20.74 7.66 6.63
N ASP A 53 21.99 7.28 6.34
CA ASP A 53 22.58 7.42 5.00
C ASP A 53 21.86 6.55 3.94
N GLU A 54 21.10 5.54 4.36
CA GLU A 54 20.35 4.66 3.46
C GLU A 54 18.97 5.22 3.07
N TYR A 55 18.45 6.25 3.79
CA TYR A 55 17.09 6.75 3.55
C TYR A 55 16.97 8.29 3.49
N LEU A 56 17.92 9.06 4.04
CA LEU A 56 17.80 10.52 4.13
C LEU A 56 17.68 11.24 2.79
N MET A 57 18.16 10.64 1.70
CA MET A 57 18.02 11.20 0.36
C MET A 57 16.55 11.34 -0.05
N GLY A 58 15.67 10.49 0.50
CA GLY A 58 14.24 10.57 0.33
C GLY A 58 13.77 10.43 -1.11
N PHE A 59 12.56 10.90 -1.32
CA PHE A 59 11.90 10.94 -2.62
C PHE A 59 11.60 12.40 -2.97
N PRO A 60 12.55 13.11 -3.63
CA PRO A 60 12.37 14.49 -4.07
C PRO A 60 11.20 14.62 -5.04
N TRP A 61 10.81 15.84 -5.37
CA TRP A 61 9.67 16.14 -6.23
C TRP A 61 9.54 15.23 -7.44
N HIS A 62 8.48 14.44 -7.46
CA HIS A 62 8.14 13.50 -8.54
C HIS A 62 6.63 13.48 -8.78
N PRO A 63 6.19 13.19 -10.03
CA PRO A 63 4.78 13.16 -10.39
C PRO A 63 4.13 11.81 -10.11
N HIS A 64 2.81 11.80 -9.89
CA HIS A 64 1.96 10.62 -10.02
C HIS A 64 0.68 10.94 -10.76
N ARG A 65 0.16 9.98 -11.56
CA ARG A 65 -1.15 10.04 -12.20
C ARG A 65 -1.78 8.66 -12.29
N GLY A 66 -3.10 8.57 -12.01
CA GLY A 66 -3.90 7.38 -12.21
C GLY A 66 -3.76 6.31 -11.14
N ILE A 67 -3.16 6.65 -10.01
CA ILE A 67 -2.94 5.75 -8.86
C ILE A 67 -3.30 6.42 -7.55
N GLU A 68 -3.34 5.62 -6.51
CA GLU A 68 -3.22 6.04 -5.12
C GLU A 68 -1.96 5.49 -4.49
N THR A 69 -1.41 6.22 -3.53
CA THR A 69 -0.33 5.76 -2.66
C THR A 69 -0.79 5.73 -1.22
N LEU A 70 -0.52 4.64 -0.53
CA LEU A 70 -0.74 4.51 0.91
C LEU A 70 0.60 4.29 1.58
N THR A 71 1.03 5.23 2.40
CA THR A 71 2.23 5.11 3.22
C THR A 71 1.82 4.84 4.67
N TYR A 72 2.29 3.74 5.24
CA TYR A 72 2.14 3.42 6.67
C TYR A 72 3.50 3.42 7.33
N LEU A 73 3.71 4.36 8.25
CA LEU A 73 4.97 4.50 8.96
C LEU A 73 4.91 3.77 10.30
N ILE A 74 5.76 2.77 10.48
CA ILE A 74 5.85 2.01 11.73
C ILE A 74 6.81 2.71 12.70
N SER A 75 7.93 3.22 12.21
CA SER A 75 8.94 3.94 12.99
C SER A 75 9.54 5.09 12.18
N GLY A 76 9.90 6.18 12.84
CA GLY A 76 10.50 7.36 12.24
C GLY A 76 9.50 8.45 11.87
N SER A 77 9.93 9.39 11.00
CA SER A 77 9.07 10.45 10.48
C SER A 77 9.41 10.83 9.04
N VAL A 78 8.40 11.23 8.27
CA VAL A 78 8.50 11.68 6.88
C VAL A 78 7.80 13.02 6.74
N GLU A 79 8.49 14.02 6.21
CA GLU A 79 7.87 15.28 5.79
C GLU A 79 7.39 15.15 4.35
N HIS A 80 6.19 15.61 4.10
CA HIS A 80 5.52 15.54 2.82
C HIS A 80 5.08 16.93 2.36
N GLU A 81 5.19 17.17 1.07
CA GLU A 81 4.63 18.34 0.39
C GLU A 81 4.12 17.94 -0.99
N ASP A 82 3.07 18.61 -1.46
CA ASP A 82 2.53 18.38 -2.80
C ASP A 82 2.30 19.70 -3.59
N SER A 83 2.11 19.56 -4.89
CA SER A 83 1.90 20.67 -5.82
C SER A 83 0.57 21.39 -5.66
N LEU A 84 -0.31 20.93 -4.80
CA LEU A 84 -1.58 21.59 -4.47
C LEU A 84 -1.47 22.42 -3.20
N GLY A 85 -0.27 22.51 -2.59
CA GLY A 85 -0.01 23.24 -1.36
C GLY A 85 -0.32 22.49 -0.09
N ASN A 86 -0.59 21.18 -0.17
CA ASN A 86 -0.67 20.36 1.03
C ASN A 86 0.74 20.10 1.54
N SER A 87 0.91 20.17 2.86
CA SER A 87 2.14 19.80 3.54
C SER A 87 1.83 19.16 4.88
N GLY A 88 2.71 18.29 5.34
CA GLY A 88 2.52 17.62 6.62
C GLY A 88 3.71 16.78 7.03
N LYS A 89 3.61 16.23 8.23
CA LYS A 89 4.57 15.31 8.78
C LYS A 89 3.86 14.03 9.19
N LEU A 90 4.25 12.93 8.58
CA LEU A 90 3.85 11.58 8.97
C LEU A 90 4.77 11.09 10.07
N ARG A 91 4.23 10.54 11.16
CA ARG A 91 4.95 10.03 12.32
C ARG A 91 4.71 8.54 12.52
N SER A 92 5.50 7.95 13.40
CA SER A 92 5.35 6.53 13.79
C SER A 92 3.90 6.17 14.13
N GLY A 93 3.39 5.13 13.48
CA GLY A 93 2.02 4.61 13.62
C GLY A 93 0.97 5.34 12.78
N GLU A 94 1.30 6.41 12.09
CA GLU A 94 0.39 7.18 11.25
C GLU A 94 0.35 6.67 9.81
N ILE A 95 -0.70 7.06 9.09
CA ILE A 95 -0.93 6.69 7.70
C ILE A 95 -1.14 7.94 6.87
N GLN A 96 -0.55 7.92 5.69
CA GLN A 96 -0.80 8.88 4.64
C GLN A 96 -1.44 8.15 3.46
N TRP A 97 -2.57 8.66 2.97
CA TRP A 97 -3.22 8.12 1.78
C TRP A 97 -3.46 9.24 0.77
N MET A 98 -2.78 9.16 -0.34
CA MET A 98 -2.89 10.14 -1.41
C MET A 98 -3.55 9.52 -2.63
N THR A 99 -4.64 10.13 -3.10
CA THR A 99 -5.20 9.87 -4.42
C THR A 99 -4.50 10.82 -5.39
N ALA A 100 -3.66 10.31 -6.29
CA ALA A 100 -3.00 11.15 -7.30
C ALA A 100 -3.93 11.53 -8.47
N GLY A 101 -4.87 10.66 -8.81
CA GLY A 101 -5.94 10.93 -9.77
C GLY A 101 -5.46 11.55 -11.09
N SER A 102 -5.94 12.77 -11.37
CA SER A 102 -5.65 13.54 -12.59
C SER A 102 -4.19 13.99 -12.74
N GLY A 103 -3.43 13.99 -11.64
CA GLY A 103 -2.01 14.31 -11.62
C GLY A 103 -1.63 15.23 -10.46
N VAL A 104 -0.54 14.86 -9.77
CA VAL A 104 0.06 15.61 -8.67
C VAL A 104 1.57 15.46 -8.73
N PHE A 105 2.32 16.46 -8.29
CA PHE A 105 3.71 16.32 -7.88
C PHE A 105 3.76 16.30 -6.37
N HIS A 106 4.63 15.49 -5.81
CA HIS A 106 4.89 15.50 -4.36
C HIS A 106 6.35 15.14 -4.06
N GLN A 107 6.73 15.39 -2.82
CA GLN A 107 7.99 14.89 -2.25
C GLN A 107 7.73 14.25 -0.89
N GLU A 108 8.55 13.26 -0.56
CA GLU A 108 8.53 12.56 0.73
C GLU A 108 9.96 12.53 1.27
N MET A 109 10.22 13.32 2.32
CA MET A 109 11.55 13.51 2.88
C MET A 109 11.64 12.91 4.28
N PRO A 110 12.27 11.75 4.43
CA PRO A 110 12.51 11.13 5.74
C PRO A 110 13.32 12.02 6.66
N LYS A 111 12.97 12.01 7.94
CA LYS A 111 13.69 12.75 8.99
C LYS A 111 14.04 11.80 10.13
N PRO A 112 15.30 11.70 10.53
CA PRO A 112 15.67 10.91 11.68
C PRO A 112 15.10 11.55 12.95
N GLU A 113 14.59 10.74 13.85
CA GLU A 113 14.25 11.21 15.19
C GLU A 113 15.51 11.32 16.05
N LYS A 114 15.56 12.33 16.94
CA LYS A 114 16.77 12.70 17.69
C LYS A 114 17.38 11.53 18.49
N ASN A 115 16.54 10.60 18.97
CA ASN A 115 16.98 9.50 19.83
C ASN A 115 16.72 8.11 19.21
N ASN A 116 16.16 8.06 17.99
CA ASN A 116 15.90 6.82 17.28
C ASN A 116 16.11 7.05 15.77
N PRO A 117 17.26 6.61 15.21
CA PRO A 117 17.51 6.75 13.78
C PRO A 117 16.70 5.77 12.92
N GLU A 118 15.93 4.87 13.54
CA GLU A 118 15.15 3.89 12.79
C GLU A 118 14.09 4.56 11.93
N MET A 119 14.10 4.22 10.66
CA MET A 119 13.04 4.47 9.70
C MET A 119 12.50 3.14 9.25
N PHE A 120 11.19 2.90 9.40
CA PHE A 120 10.57 1.67 8.95
C PHE A 120 9.10 1.87 8.60
N GLY A 121 8.71 1.42 7.41
CA GLY A 121 7.34 1.50 6.94
C GLY A 121 7.14 0.84 5.59
N PHE A 122 5.94 1.01 5.05
CA PHE A 122 5.60 0.54 3.70
C PHE A 122 4.95 1.63 2.88
N GLN A 123 5.10 1.49 1.57
CA GLN A 123 4.30 2.21 0.61
C GLN A 123 3.61 1.20 -0.31
N LEU A 124 2.28 1.31 -0.40
CA LEU A 124 1.43 0.53 -1.29
C LEU A 124 0.90 1.44 -2.39
N TRP A 125 1.07 1.04 -3.65
CA TRP A 125 0.39 1.69 -4.76
C TRP A 125 -0.86 0.90 -5.16
N ILE A 126 -1.97 1.61 -5.28
CA ILE A 126 -3.28 1.05 -5.64
C ILE A 126 -3.68 1.63 -6.99
N ASN A 127 -4.07 0.76 -7.92
CA ASN A 127 -4.59 1.20 -9.21
C ASN A 127 -5.96 1.85 -9.05
N LEU A 128 -6.15 3.00 -9.67
CA LEU A 128 -7.48 3.58 -9.79
C LEU A 128 -8.24 2.92 -10.95
N PRO A 129 -9.53 2.57 -10.78
CA PRO A 129 -10.38 2.19 -11.89
C PRO A 129 -10.39 3.27 -12.99
N ARG A 130 -10.59 2.89 -14.24
CA ARG A 130 -10.62 3.79 -15.39
C ARG A 130 -11.48 5.04 -15.14
N ALA A 131 -12.66 4.86 -14.57
CA ALA A 131 -13.58 5.95 -14.26
C ALA A 131 -13.02 6.97 -13.26
N SER A 132 -12.03 6.57 -12.44
CA SER A 132 -11.44 7.39 -11.37
C SER A 132 -10.02 7.88 -11.68
N LYS A 133 -9.42 7.48 -12.81
CA LYS A 133 -8.03 7.86 -13.15
C LYS A 133 -7.80 9.37 -13.28
N PHE A 134 -8.84 10.10 -13.59
CA PHE A 134 -8.82 11.57 -13.69
C PHE A 134 -9.60 12.25 -12.56
N SER A 135 -9.85 11.56 -11.44
CA SER A 135 -10.43 12.16 -10.24
C SER A 135 -9.53 13.25 -9.69
N LYS A 136 -10.12 14.19 -8.95
CA LYS A 136 -9.37 15.24 -8.27
C LYS A 136 -8.37 14.60 -7.27
N PRO A 137 -7.12 15.08 -7.22
CA PRO A 137 -6.18 14.63 -6.20
C PRO A 137 -6.69 14.95 -4.79
N VAL A 138 -6.49 13.99 -3.88
CA VAL A 138 -6.89 14.13 -2.47
C VAL A 138 -5.78 13.58 -1.59
N TYR A 139 -5.43 14.33 -0.57
CA TYR A 139 -4.46 13.94 0.44
C TYR A 139 -5.15 13.69 1.78
N ARG A 140 -4.87 12.56 2.40
CA ARG A 140 -5.41 12.19 3.72
C ARG A 140 -4.26 11.83 4.66
N ASN A 141 -4.25 12.42 5.84
CA ASN A 141 -3.35 12.05 6.93
C ASN A 141 -4.20 11.54 8.11
N VAL A 142 -3.87 10.34 8.59
CA VAL A 142 -4.62 9.67 9.66
C VAL A 142 -3.69 9.44 10.84
N GLY A 143 -3.94 10.17 11.92
CA GLY A 143 -3.20 10.03 13.17
C GLY A 143 -3.51 8.72 13.89
N VAL A 144 -2.57 8.27 14.72
CA VAL A 144 -2.66 7.01 15.49
C VAL A 144 -3.96 6.90 16.31
N SER A 145 -4.43 8.01 16.91
CA SER A 145 -5.64 8.03 17.74
C SER A 145 -6.92 7.73 16.96
N LYS A 146 -6.87 7.82 15.66
CA LYS A 146 -7.99 7.55 14.75
C LYS A 146 -7.99 6.12 14.22
N LEU A 147 -6.89 5.39 14.36
CA LEU A 147 -6.83 4.00 13.94
C LEU A 147 -7.51 3.11 14.97
N LYS A 148 -8.50 2.34 14.52
CA LYS A 148 -9.20 1.38 15.36
C LYS A 148 -8.25 0.24 15.70
N SER A 149 -7.99 0.05 17.00
CA SER A 149 -7.23 -1.09 17.51
C SER A 149 -8.16 -2.07 18.20
N LEU A 150 -7.95 -3.35 17.98
CA LEU A 150 -8.72 -4.46 18.56
C LEU A 150 -7.76 -5.50 19.12
N ASN A 151 -8.21 -6.24 20.14
CA ASN A 151 -7.63 -7.54 20.47
C ASN A 151 -8.69 -8.59 20.11
N PHE A 152 -8.38 -9.41 19.13
CA PHE A 152 -9.27 -10.46 18.65
C PHE A 152 -8.60 -11.82 18.86
N GLU A 153 -9.12 -12.62 19.80
CA GLU A 153 -8.62 -13.95 20.14
C GLU A 153 -7.11 -13.99 20.45
N GLY A 154 -6.59 -12.93 21.07
CA GLY A 154 -5.17 -12.79 21.42
C GLY A 154 -4.28 -12.29 20.28
N ILE A 155 -4.87 -11.81 19.19
CA ILE A 155 -4.19 -11.12 18.11
C ILE A 155 -4.46 -9.62 18.25
N GLU A 156 -3.40 -8.84 18.40
CA GLU A 156 -3.49 -7.38 18.36
C GLU A 156 -3.66 -6.94 16.92
N MET A 157 -4.68 -6.15 16.63
CA MET A 157 -5.03 -5.74 15.27
C MET A 157 -5.27 -4.25 15.19
N LYS A 158 -4.73 -3.60 14.15
CA LYS A 158 -5.11 -2.24 13.72
C LYS A 158 -5.84 -2.31 12.40
N ILE A 159 -7.02 -1.69 12.33
CA ILE A 159 -7.81 -1.59 11.11
C ILE A 159 -7.43 -0.28 10.42
N ILE A 160 -6.65 -0.39 9.34
CA ILE A 160 -6.16 0.74 8.57
C ILE A 160 -7.22 1.18 7.55
N SER A 161 -7.85 0.23 6.88
CA SER A 161 -8.95 0.48 5.93
C SER A 161 -9.97 -0.65 5.96
N GLY A 162 -11.21 -0.36 5.59
CA GLY A 162 -12.29 -1.33 5.56
C GLY A 162 -12.86 -1.62 6.95
N SER A 163 -13.20 -2.88 7.22
CA SER A 163 -13.78 -3.29 8.50
C SER A 163 -13.39 -4.72 8.87
N PHE A 164 -13.32 -4.99 10.16
CA PHE A 164 -13.15 -6.35 10.65
C PHE A 164 -14.18 -6.65 11.74
N GLN A 165 -14.95 -7.77 11.60
CA GLN A 165 -15.98 -8.21 12.55
C GLN A 165 -16.94 -7.07 12.97
N GLY A 166 -17.41 -6.28 11.99
CA GLY A 166 -18.33 -5.16 12.23
C GLY A 166 -17.67 -3.91 12.83
N ASN A 167 -16.36 -3.88 13.00
CA ASN A 167 -15.62 -2.71 13.44
C ASN A 167 -15.01 -2.01 12.21
N PRO A 168 -15.51 -0.81 11.82
CA PRO A 168 -14.97 -0.08 10.69
C PRO A 168 -13.66 0.64 11.04
N SER A 169 -12.84 0.87 10.02
CA SER A 169 -11.74 1.84 10.08
C SER A 169 -12.28 3.26 10.14
N SER A 170 -11.55 4.14 10.81
CA SER A 170 -11.83 5.59 10.78
C SER A 170 -11.10 6.31 9.64
N ALA A 171 -10.21 5.63 8.93
CA ALA A 171 -9.36 6.26 7.92
C ALA A 171 -10.04 6.39 6.55
N VAL A 172 -10.51 5.27 6.01
CA VAL A 172 -11.24 5.24 4.74
C VAL A 172 -12.28 4.12 4.82
N GLU A 173 -13.53 4.50 5.05
CA GLU A 173 -14.62 3.51 5.22
C GLU A 173 -15.14 2.98 3.88
N ASP A 174 -15.23 3.82 2.87
CA ASP A 174 -15.91 3.49 1.61
C ASP A 174 -15.04 3.73 0.36
N HIS A 175 -13.93 3.02 0.29
CA HIS A 175 -13.08 3.04 -0.90
C HIS A 175 -13.79 2.34 -2.08
N PRO A 176 -13.74 2.87 -3.33
CA PRO A 176 -14.39 2.27 -4.50
C PRO A 176 -14.04 0.79 -4.71
N LEU A 177 -12.79 0.42 -4.46
CA LEU A 177 -12.31 -0.97 -4.56
C LEU A 177 -12.48 -1.76 -3.25
N LYS A 178 -13.18 -1.20 -2.25
CA LYS A 178 -13.45 -1.85 -0.96
C LYS A 178 -12.17 -2.40 -0.31
N ILE A 179 -11.11 -1.57 -0.27
CA ILE A 179 -9.82 -1.94 0.29
C ILE A 179 -9.96 -2.27 1.77
N GLU A 180 -9.55 -3.46 2.16
CA GLU A 180 -9.36 -3.88 3.54
C GLU A 180 -7.85 -3.92 3.82
N TYR A 181 -7.40 -3.31 4.90
CA TYR A 181 -6.00 -3.33 5.31
C TYR A 181 -5.94 -3.49 6.83
N LEU A 182 -5.40 -4.62 7.27
CA LEU A 182 -5.25 -5.00 8.67
C LEU A 182 -3.76 -5.17 8.97
N ASP A 183 -3.28 -4.56 10.04
CA ASP A 183 -1.94 -4.78 10.61
C ASP A 183 -2.10 -5.58 11.90
N MET A 184 -1.45 -6.72 11.99
CA MET A 184 -1.67 -7.73 13.02
C MET A 184 -0.37 -8.14 13.69
N VAL A 185 -0.42 -8.28 15.01
CA VAL A 185 0.64 -8.90 15.82
C VAL A 185 0.05 -10.12 16.52
N SER A 186 0.65 -11.26 16.28
CA SER A 186 0.20 -12.56 16.79
C SER A 186 1.35 -13.33 17.45
N ASN A 187 1.04 -14.18 18.41
CA ASN A 187 2.02 -15.07 19.04
C ASN A 187 1.38 -16.44 19.28
N GLY A 188 1.67 -17.39 18.40
CA GLY A 188 1.13 -18.73 18.47
C GLY A 188 -0.40 -18.79 18.33
N ARG A 189 -0.98 -17.97 17.44
CA ARG A 189 -2.42 -17.90 17.21
C ARG A 189 -2.75 -18.11 15.73
N SER A 190 -4.00 -18.52 15.48
CA SER A 190 -4.59 -18.66 14.16
C SER A 190 -5.78 -17.72 14.02
N LEU A 191 -5.98 -17.22 12.82
CA LEU A 191 -7.10 -16.33 12.45
C LEU A 191 -7.64 -16.76 11.10
N VAL A 192 -8.96 -16.82 10.97
CA VAL A 192 -9.63 -17.04 9.69
C VAL A 192 -10.21 -15.72 9.20
N ILE A 193 -9.71 -15.23 8.08
CA ILE A 193 -10.20 -14.00 7.42
C ILE A 193 -11.10 -14.40 6.25
N LYS A 194 -12.31 -13.85 6.20
CA LYS A 194 -13.20 -14.02 5.06
C LYS A 194 -12.70 -13.21 3.87
N LYS A 195 -12.52 -13.85 2.71
CA LYS A 195 -12.18 -13.18 1.45
C LYS A 195 -13.40 -13.13 0.54
N LYS A 196 -13.68 -11.98 -0.02
CA LYS A 196 -14.78 -11.81 -0.98
C LYS A 196 -14.41 -12.40 -2.35
N SER A 197 -15.36 -12.98 -3.04
CA SER A 197 -15.17 -13.43 -4.42
C SER A 197 -14.83 -12.23 -5.32
N GLY A 198 -13.93 -12.44 -6.28
CA GLY A 198 -13.45 -11.36 -7.16
C GLY A 198 -12.46 -10.38 -6.52
N PHE A 199 -12.01 -10.66 -5.28
CA PHE A 199 -11.01 -9.86 -4.60
C PHE A 199 -9.64 -10.55 -4.65
N THR A 200 -8.60 -9.75 -4.68
CA THR A 200 -7.24 -10.19 -4.34
C THR A 200 -7.04 -10.05 -2.85
N GLY A 201 -6.46 -11.08 -2.22
CA GLY A 201 -5.99 -11.04 -0.83
C GLY A 201 -4.47 -11.18 -0.79
N LEU A 202 -3.80 -10.35 -0.01
CA LEU A 202 -2.36 -10.38 0.21
C LEU A 202 -2.08 -10.66 1.68
N VAL A 203 -1.18 -11.61 1.96
CA VAL A 203 -0.64 -11.87 3.30
C VAL A 203 0.85 -11.59 3.27
N ILE A 204 1.31 -10.65 4.08
CA ILE A 204 2.69 -10.12 4.02
C ILE A 204 3.28 -10.08 5.43
N PRO A 205 4.22 -10.97 5.76
CA PRO A 205 4.96 -10.90 7.02
C PRO A 205 5.89 -9.68 7.06
N VAL A 206 5.80 -8.94 8.15
CA VAL A 206 6.65 -7.78 8.48
C VAL A 206 7.81 -8.23 9.37
N GLU A 207 7.47 -9.08 10.36
CA GLU A 207 8.40 -9.72 11.27
C GLU A 207 8.00 -11.18 11.44
N GLY A 208 8.97 -12.07 11.52
CA GLY A 208 8.74 -13.49 11.71
C GLY A 208 8.24 -14.19 10.44
N GLU A 209 7.48 -15.27 10.65
CA GLU A 209 6.91 -16.13 9.61
C GLU A 209 5.45 -16.44 9.96
N VAL A 210 4.61 -16.51 8.94
CA VAL A 210 3.23 -16.98 9.08
C VAL A 210 2.94 -18.10 8.10
N PHE A 211 1.94 -18.91 8.43
CA PHE A 211 1.39 -19.93 7.53
C PHE A 211 0.02 -19.43 7.05
N ALA A 212 -0.15 -19.27 5.76
CA ALA A 212 -1.44 -18.91 5.19
C ALA A 212 -1.99 -20.08 4.38
N SER A 213 -3.14 -20.61 4.79
CA SER A 213 -3.73 -21.84 4.24
C SER A 213 -2.71 -23.00 4.16
N GLY A 214 -1.91 -23.18 5.22
CA GLY A 214 -0.90 -24.22 5.35
C GLY A 214 0.43 -23.95 4.63
N VAL A 215 0.56 -22.84 3.88
CA VAL A 215 1.80 -22.49 3.17
C VAL A 215 2.58 -21.46 3.99
N ALA A 216 3.86 -21.74 4.23
CA ALA A 216 4.76 -20.82 4.94
C ALA A 216 5.08 -19.59 4.06
N ILE A 217 4.95 -18.41 4.66
CA ILE A 217 5.31 -17.12 4.05
C ILE A 217 6.26 -16.43 5.02
N LYS A 218 7.41 -16.00 4.51
CA LYS A 218 8.48 -15.37 5.30
C LYS A 218 8.56 -13.88 5.05
N LYS A 219 9.24 -13.17 5.94
CA LYS A 219 9.61 -11.77 5.69
C LYS A 219 10.30 -11.63 4.32
N GLY A 220 9.86 -10.66 3.53
CA GLY A 220 10.32 -10.46 2.16
C GLY A 220 9.54 -11.24 1.10
N GLU A 221 8.53 -12.01 1.52
CA GLU A 221 7.62 -12.72 0.61
C GLU A 221 6.19 -12.17 0.75
N THR A 222 5.39 -12.35 -0.29
CA THR A 222 3.96 -12.03 -0.33
C THR A 222 3.18 -13.26 -0.75
N GLY A 223 2.26 -13.71 0.07
CA GLY A 223 1.26 -14.71 -0.32
C GLY A 223 0.09 -14.03 -1.00
N VAL A 224 -0.19 -14.40 -2.25
CA VAL A 224 -1.24 -13.79 -3.08
C VAL A 224 -2.37 -14.79 -3.30
N PHE A 225 -3.57 -14.41 -2.91
CA PHE A 225 -4.82 -15.18 -3.03
C PHE A 225 -5.73 -14.51 -4.06
N THR A 226 -5.88 -15.11 -5.23
CA THR A 226 -6.70 -14.59 -6.35
C THR A 226 -7.81 -15.56 -6.78
N GLY A 227 -7.88 -16.72 -6.14
CA GLY A 227 -8.85 -17.76 -6.44
C GLY A 227 -10.24 -17.48 -5.85
N ASN A 228 -11.08 -18.51 -5.89
CA ASN A 228 -12.46 -18.47 -5.36
C ASN A 228 -12.55 -18.90 -3.89
N GLU A 229 -11.41 -18.97 -3.18
CA GLU A 229 -11.41 -19.22 -1.74
C GLU A 229 -12.23 -18.15 -1.01
N SER A 230 -13.12 -18.59 -0.15
CA SER A 230 -14.00 -17.70 0.64
C SER A 230 -13.36 -17.27 1.97
N SER A 231 -12.25 -17.90 2.35
CA SER A 231 -11.53 -17.62 3.59
C SER A 231 -10.05 -18.00 3.47
N ILE A 232 -9.24 -17.32 4.25
CA ILE A 232 -7.80 -17.55 4.38
C ILE A 232 -7.53 -17.77 5.86
N GLU A 233 -7.01 -18.93 6.21
CA GLU A 233 -6.48 -19.18 7.55
C GLU A 233 -5.05 -18.69 7.64
N ILE A 234 -4.74 -17.86 8.63
CA ILE A 234 -3.40 -17.34 8.88
C ILE A 234 -2.98 -17.74 10.28
N GLU A 235 -1.89 -18.48 10.40
CA GLU A 235 -1.33 -18.97 11.65
C GLU A 235 0.08 -18.43 11.86
N SER A 236 0.43 -18.04 13.08
CA SER A 236 1.81 -17.83 13.50
C SER A 236 2.16 -18.86 14.59
N LYS A 237 3.30 -19.55 14.47
CA LYS A 237 3.79 -20.47 15.51
C LYS A 237 4.49 -19.74 16.65
N ASN A 238 5.12 -18.62 16.33
CA ASN A 238 5.82 -17.73 17.24
C ASN A 238 5.29 -16.30 17.06
N ARG A 239 5.88 -15.34 17.80
CA ARG A 239 5.56 -13.93 17.58
C ARG A 239 5.86 -13.54 16.14
N ALA A 240 4.84 -12.99 15.47
CA ALA A 240 4.93 -12.46 14.12
C ALA A 240 4.10 -11.17 14.01
N ARG A 241 4.57 -10.24 13.19
CA ARG A 241 3.79 -9.11 12.71
C ARG A 241 3.57 -9.29 11.22
N TYR A 242 2.35 -9.15 10.77
CA TYR A 242 1.97 -9.32 9.37
C TYR A 242 0.80 -8.43 9.01
N VAL A 243 0.71 -8.10 7.75
CA VAL A 243 -0.43 -7.35 7.21
C VAL A 243 -1.26 -8.24 6.30
N TYR A 244 -2.58 -8.06 6.37
CA TYR A 244 -3.53 -8.56 5.39
C TYR A 244 -4.10 -7.39 4.61
N ILE A 245 -4.03 -7.45 3.29
CA ILE A 245 -4.58 -6.43 2.41
C ILE A 245 -5.49 -7.12 1.39
N SER A 246 -6.68 -6.57 1.18
CA SER A 246 -7.64 -7.12 0.23
C SER A 246 -8.34 -6.01 -0.54
N GLY A 247 -8.72 -6.27 -1.78
CA GLY A 247 -9.42 -5.30 -2.62
C GLY A 247 -10.06 -5.93 -3.84
N ALA A 248 -11.14 -5.30 -4.32
CA ALA A 248 -11.81 -5.72 -5.53
C ALA A 248 -10.89 -5.56 -6.74
N ARG A 249 -10.77 -6.58 -7.57
CA ARG A 249 -9.99 -6.51 -8.80
C ARG A 249 -10.63 -5.53 -9.78
N THR A 250 -9.81 -4.72 -10.43
CA THR A 250 -10.30 -3.84 -11.50
C THR A 250 -10.62 -4.62 -12.76
N ASN A 251 -9.88 -5.70 -13.03
CA ASN A 251 -9.94 -6.47 -14.27
C ASN A 251 -9.79 -5.60 -15.53
N GLU A 252 -9.06 -4.51 -15.39
CA GLU A 252 -8.81 -3.56 -16.47
C GLU A 252 -7.38 -3.69 -17.00
N ASN A 253 -7.21 -3.41 -18.29
CA ASN A 253 -5.86 -3.28 -18.84
C ASN A 253 -5.16 -2.05 -18.24
N ILE A 254 -3.87 -2.19 -18.00
CA ILE A 254 -3.02 -1.08 -17.58
C ILE A 254 -1.89 -0.84 -18.59
N ALA A 255 -1.52 0.42 -18.74
CA ALA A 255 -0.27 0.89 -19.29
C ALA A 255 0.50 1.57 -18.17
N TRP A 256 1.68 1.08 -17.86
CA TRP A 256 2.47 1.54 -16.72
C TRP A 256 3.86 1.97 -17.17
N TYR A 257 4.21 3.21 -16.91
CA TYR A 257 5.54 3.75 -17.18
C TYR A 257 5.98 4.71 -16.07
N GLY A 258 6.99 4.31 -15.31
CA GLY A 258 7.47 5.03 -14.14
C GLY A 258 6.35 5.29 -13.12
N PRO A 259 6.16 6.55 -12.69
CA PRO A 259 5.17 6.89 -11.66
C PRO A 259 3.74 7.10 -12.21
N ILE A 260 3.49 6.76 -13.47
CA ILE A 260 2.21 7.01 -14.15
C ILE A 260 1.60 5.67 -14.58
N VAL A 261 0.35 5.42 -14.18
CA VAL A 261 -0.39 4.22 -14.56
C VAL A 261 -1.76 4.59 -15.13
N MET A 262 -1.94 4.29 -16.40
CA MET A 262 -3.17 4.56 -17.14
C MET A 262 -3.74 3.27 -17.72
N ASN A 263 -4.78 3.34 -18.56
CA ASN A 263 -5.37 2.15 -19.15
C ASN A 263 -4.79 1.79 -20.53
N ASN A 264 -4.14 2.73 -21.22
CA ASN A 264 -3.52 2.50 -22.50
C ASN A 264 -2.30 3.42 -22.74
N TRP A 265 -1.48 3.10 -23.72
CA TRP A 265 -0.26 3.82 -24.02
C TRP A 265 -0.48 5.23 -24.59
N SER A 266 -1.63 5.50 -25.21
CA SER A 266 -1.94 6.88 -25.65
C SER A 266 -2.17 7.80 -24.47
N GLU A 267 -2.77 7.32 -23.39
CA GLU A 267 -2.94 8.07 -22.14
C GLU A 267 -1.59 8.30 -21.43
N ILE A 268 -0.66 7.34 -21.47
CA ILE A 268 0.72 7.53 -20.97
C ILE A 268 1.41 8.63 -21.80
N LYS A 269 1.35 8.55 -23.14
CA LYS A 269 1.91 9.58 -24.01
C LYS A 269 1.36 10.96 -23.68
N GLN A 270 0.04 11.06 -23.53
CA GLN A 270 -0.63 12.32 -23.14
C GLN A 270 -0.12 12.83 -21.78
N ALA A 271 0.08 11.96 -20.80
CA ALA A 271 0.59 12.37 -19.49
C ALA A 271 2.01 12.97 -19.60
N PHE A 272 2.89 12.39 -20.43
CA PHE A 272 4.23 12.94 -20.68
C PHE A 272 4.19 14.23 -21.50
N ASP A 273 3.24 14.37 -22.44
CA ASP A 273 3.00 15.64 -23.15
C ASP A 273 2.52 16.72 -22.17
N ASP A 274 1.65 16.37 -21.24
CA ASP A 274 1.20 17.27 -20.19
C ASP A 274 2.36 17.70 -19.27
N LEU A 275 3.27 16.77 -18.90
CA LEU A 275 4.48 17.09 -18.12
C LEU A 275 5.36 18.10 -18.84
N ARG A 276 5.68 17.86 -20.12
CA ARG A 276 6.53 18.76 -20.93
C ARG A 276 5.94 20.15 -21.11
N ASN A 277 4.62 20.26 -21.14
CA ASN A 277 3.92 21.52 -21.39
C ASN A 277 3.38 22.20 -20.12
N GLY A 278 3.75 21.75 -18.92
CA GLY A 278 3.31 22.31 -17.63
C GLY A 278 1.80 22.17 -17.36
N ARG A 279 1.14 21.18 -17.97
CA ARG A 279 -0.32 20.93 -17.82
C ARG A 279 -0.61 19.65 -17.04
N PHE A 280 0.39 19.06 -16.40
CA PHE A 280 0.24 17.78 -15.69
C PHE A 280 -0.67 17.90 -14.48
N VAL A 281 -0.50 18.93 -13.67
CA VAL A 281 -1.39 19.23 -12.54
C VAL A 281 -2.60 19.99 -13.09
N ARG A 282 -3.79 19.35 -13.01
CA ARG A 282 -5.02 19.88 -13.59
C ARG A 282 -5.89 20.61 -12.59
N ASP A 283 -5.70 20.31 -11.30
CA ASP A 283 -6.45 20.90 -10.20
C ASP A 283 -5.56 21.89 -9.44
N SER A 284 -6.08 23.08 -9.15
CA SER A 284 -5.34 24.13 -8.45
C SER A 284 -5.75 24.32 -6.99
N SER A 285 -6.73 23.56 -6.52
CA SER A 285 -7.26 23.72 -5.16
C SER A 285 -6.82 22.56 -4.29
N PRO A 286 -6.24 22.80 -3.10
CA PRO A 286 -5.90 21.75 -2.17
C PRO A 286 -7.15 21.00 -1.71
N ALA A 287 -7.04 19.67 -1.61
CA ALA A 287 -8.01 18.81 -0.96
C ALA A 287 -7.27 18.00 0.10
N PHE A 288 -7.11 18.61 1.28
CA PHE A 288 -6.48 17.98 2.42
C PHE A 288 -7.56 17.55 3.42
N ILE A 289 -7.50 16.30 3.84
CA ILE A 289 -8.37 15.74 4.88
C ILE A 289 -7.46 15.23 5.99
N SER A 290 -7.55 15.84 7.17
CA SER A 290 -6.90 15.36 8.39
C SER A 290 -7.96 14.77 9.32
N TYR A 291 -7.72 13.58 9.81
CA TYR A 291 -8.56 12.87 10.76
C TYR A 291 -7.87 12.72 12.10
#